data_367fafab86b73a5012bf5ea8f4b42e00
#
_entry.id   367fafab86b73a5012bf5ea8f4b42e00
#
_cell.length_a   1.000
_cell.length_b   1.000
_cell.length_c   1.000
_cell.angle_alpha   90.00
_cell.angle_beta   90.00
_cell.angle_gamma   90.00
#
_symmetry.space_group_name_H-M   'P 1'
#
loop_
_entity.id
_entity.type
_entity.pdbx_description
1 polymer ?
#
loop_
_entity_poly.entity_id
_entity_poly.type
_entity_poly.pdbx_seq_one_letter_code
_entity_poly.pdbx_strand_id
1 'polypeptide(L)'
;MMRDNPPMTFDPGRVRLTLTMDEGVVSRAGAACERPDVARLLRGQPAEQAVALVPLIYSLCGKAQGIAARVALDAARGDPVETHVDADVLAEAAREHAWKLFIDWPRQLGLDPDEAFFVRLLRAKP
;
A
#
# COMPACT_ATOMS: atom_id res chain seq x y z
N MET A 1 -10.11 1.13 39.48
CA MET A 1 -10.76 0.19 38.57
C MET A 1 -10.33 0.57 37.15
N MET A 2 -9.14 0.11 36.72
CA MET A 2 -8.62 0.32 35.37
C MET A 2 -9.46 -0.52 34.42
N ARG A 3 -10.07 0.12 33.43
CA ARG A 3 -10.74 -0.59 32.35
C ARG A 3 -9.64 -1.11 31.41
N ASP A 4 -9.43 -2.42 31.40
CA ASP A 4 -8.64 -3.11 30.39
C ASP A 4 -9.33 -2.88 29.05
N ASN A 5 -8.86 -1.86 28.34
CA ASN A 5 -9.25 -1.63 26.95
C ASN A 5 -8.49 -2.71 26.13
N PRO A 6 -9.15 -3.67 25.49
CA PRO A 6 -8.44 -4.65 24.66
C PRO A 6 -7.65 -3.90 23.59
N PRO A 7 -6.43 -4.36 23.26
CA PRO A 7 -5.65 -3.72 22.21
C PRO A 7 -6.49 -3.69 20.94
N MET A 8 -6.66 -2.51 20.36
CA MET A 8 -7.33 -2.38 19.06
C MET A 8 -6.50 -3.16 18.03
N THR A 9 -6.89 -4.40 17.77
CA THR A 9 -6.31 -5.20 16.71
C THR A 9 -6.83 -4.65 15.39
N PHE A 10 -5.96 -3.95 14.66
CA PHE A 10 -6.25 -3.56 13.29
C PHE A 10 -6.35 -4.83 12.44
N ASP A 11 -7.52 -5.09 11.87
CA ASP A 11 -7.69 -6.15 10.86
C ASP A 11 -7.37 -5.57 9.48
N PRO A 12 -6.22 -5.93 8.87
CA PRO A 12 -5.86 -5.46 7.53
C PRO A 12 -6.76 -6.08 6.45
N GLY A 13 -7.67 -6.97 6.84
CA GLY A 13 -8.48 -7.76 5.93
C GLY A 13 -7.68 -8.86 5.24
N ARG A 14 -8.32 -9.54 4.31
CA ARG A 14 -7.73 -10.68 3.60
C ARG A 14 -8.10 -10.68 2.13
N VAL A 15 -7.27 -11.36 1.34
CA VAL A 15 -7.62 -11.80 -0.01
C VAL A 15 -7.88 -13.29 0.07
N ARG A 16 -9.07 -13.71 -0.31
CA ARG A 16 -9.48 -15.12 -0.36
C ARG A 16 -9.41 -15.62 -1.79
N LEU A 17 -8.62 -16.65 -2.00
CA LEU A 17 -8.59 -17.39 -3.26
C LEU A 17 -9.32 -18.71 -3.04
N THR A 18 -10.25 -19.03 -3.94
CA THR A 18 -11.02 -20.28 -3.90
C THR A 18 -10.78 -21.04 -5.19
N LEU A 19 -10.34 -22.28 -5.09
CA LEU A 19 -10.20 -23.19 -6.21
C LEU A 19 -11.14 -24.36 -6.00
N THR A 20 -11.97 -24.66 -7.02
CA THR A 20 -12.77 -25.89 -7.05
C THR A 20 -12.04 -26.88 -7.95
N MET A 21 -11.77 -28.07 -7.40
CA MET A 21 -11.12 -29.14 -8.13
C MET A 21 -12.17 -30.17 -8.55
N ASP A 22 -12.05 -30.67 -9.77
CA ASP A 22 -12.86 -31.76 -10.30
C ASP A 22 -11.92 -32.75 -10.99
N GLU A 23 -11.90 -33.99 -10.52
CA GLU A 23 -11.00 -35.06 -10.99
C GLU A 23 -9.51 -34.64 -11.09
N GLY A 24 -9.03 -33.81 -10.14
CA GLY A 24 -7.66 -33.33 -10.11
C GLY A 24 -7.37 -32.12 -11.00
N VAL A 25 -8.39 -31.58 -11.68
CA VAL A 25 -8.27 -30.37 -12.51
C VAL A 25 -9.03 -29.21 -11.85
N VAL A 26 -8.48 -28.00 -11.92
CA VAL A 26 -9.19 -26.80 -11.45
C VAL A 26 -10.36 -26.50 -12.39
N SER A 27 -11.58 -26.72 -11.91
CA SER A 27 -12.83 -26.46 -12.67
C SER A 27 -13.35 -25.03 -12.47
N ARG A 28 -13.01 -24.38 -11.34
CA ARG A 28 -13.38 -23.00 -11.04
C ARG A 28 -12.32 -22.34 -10.17
N ALA A 29 -12.04 -21.07 -10.45
CA ALA A 29 -11.25 -20.21 -9.60
C ALA A 29 -12.04 -18.94 -9.24
N GLY A 30 -11.92 -18.49 -8.00
CA GLY A 30 -12.53 -17.26 -7.51
C GLY A 30 -11.56 -16.48 -6.65
N ALA A 31 -11.68 -15.14 -6.66
CA ALA A 31 -10.95 -14.27 -5.77
C ALA A 31 -11.93 -13.28 -5.12
N ALA A 32 -11.80 -13.09 -3.80
CA ALA A 32 -12.54 -12.09 -3.04
C ALA A 32 -11.57 -11.25 -2.23
N CYS A 33 -11.73 -9.93 -2.27
CA CYS A 33 -10.96 -8.99 -1.47
C CYS A 33 -11.82 -8.52 -0.29
N GLU A 34 -11.51 -9.02 0.91
CA GLU A 34 -12.22 -8.72 2.15
C GLU A 34 -11.42 -7.67 2.95
N ARG A 35 -11.00 -6.58 2.29
CA ARG A 35 -10.26 -5.48 2.93
C ARG A 35 -11.19 -4.34 3.31
N PRO A 36 -10.87 -3.60 4.39
CA PRO A 36 -11.61 -2.37 4.70
C PRO A 36 -11.60 -1.41 3.50
N ASP A 37 -12.78 -0.89 3.14
CA ASP A 37 -12.90 0.15 2.10
C ASP A 37 -12.49 1.51 2.70
N VAL A 38 -11.18 1.75 2.76
CA VAL A 38 -10.63 3.00 3.30
C VAL A 38 -10.97 4.22 2.44
N ALA A 39 -11.29 4.02 1.15
CA ALA A 39 -11.74 5.08 0.26
C ALA A 39 -13.08 5.70 0.70
N ARG A 40 -13.85 5.00 1.54
CA ARG A 40 -15.06 5.58 2.16
C ARG A 40 -14.77 6.84 2.97
N LEU A 41 -13.57 6.98 3.53
CA LEU A 41 -13.16 8.18 4.28
C LEU A 41 -13.09 9.43 3.39
N LEU A 42 -12.97 9.26 2.08
CA LEU A 42 -12.90 10.36 1.11
C LEU A 42 -14.30 10.82 0.64
N ARG A 43 -15.34 10.01 0.87
CA ARG A 43 -16.69 10.31 0.41
C ARG A 43 -17.26 11.52 1.15
N GLY A 44 -17.81 12.47 0.40
CA GLY A 44 -18.38 13.71 0.94
C GLY A 44 -17.34 14.77 1.33
N GLN A 45 -16.06 14.49 1.19
CA GLN A 45 -15.01 15.49 1.38
C GLN A 45 -14.92 16.41 0.16
N PRO A 46 -14.62 17.72 0.35
CA PRO A 46 -14.20 18.57 -0.74
C PRO A 46 -13.00 17.97 -1.48
N ALA A 47 -12.94 18.08 -2.80
CA ALA A 47 -11.96 17.41 -3.65
C ALA A 47 -10.50 17.68 -3.20
N GLU A 48 -10.16 18.91 -2.84
CA GLU A 48 -8.81 19.26 -2.35
C GLU A 48 -8.49 18.57 -1.01
N GLN A 49 -9.47 18.46 -0.12
CA GLN A 49 -9.28 17.76 1.15
C GLN A 49 -9.15 16.26 0.92
N ALA A 50 -9.93 15.68 0.01
CA ALA A 50 -9.82 14.28 -0.36
C ALA A 50 -8.39 13.97 -0.87
N VAL A 51 -7.85 14.77 -1.80
CA VAL A 51 -6.48 14.61 -2.30
C VAL A 51 -5.44 14.73 -1.18
N ALA A 52 -5.60 15.68 -0.26
CA ALA A 52 -4.67 15.85 0.87
C ALA A 52 -4.70 14.67 1.87
N LEU A 53 -5.84 13.97 2.00
CA LEU A 53 -5.97 12.80 2.87
C LEU A 53 -5.37 11.52 2.29
N VAL A 54 -5.29 11.39 0.96
CA VAL A 54 -4.82 10.18 0.28
C VAL A 54 -3.44 9.72 0.78
N PRO A 55 -2.38 10.55 0.86
CA PRO A 55 -1.08 10.12 1.36
C PRO A 55 -1.10 9.63 2.82
N LEU A 56 -2.03 10.12 3.63
CA LEU A 56 -2.16 9.72 5.03
C LEU A 56 -2.85 8.36 5.17
N ILE A 57 -3.80 8.07 4.29
CA ILE A 57 -4.53 6.81 4.26
C ILE A 57 -3.65 5.66 3.73
N TYR A 58 -2.85 5.94 2.71
CA TYR A 58 -1.99 4.96 2.03
C TYR A 58 -0.52 5.13 2.41
N SER A 59 -0.21 5.00 3.69
CA SER A 59 1.10 5.33 4.26
C SER A 59 2.31 4.61 3.65
N LEU A 60 2.14 3.41 3.07
CA LEU A 60 3.22 2.67 2.40
C LEU A 60 3.55 3.21 1.00
N CYS A 61 2.54 3.68 0.28
CA CYS A 61 2.65 4.22 -1.08
C CYS A 61 2.07 5.64 -1.17
N GLY A 62 2.23 6.42 -0.11
CA GLY A 62 1.59 7.72 0.05
C GLY A 62 1.98 8.73 -1.02
N LYS A 63 3.25 8.72 -1.45
CA LYS A 63 3.72 9.61 -2.53
C LYS A 63 3.05 9.26 -3.86
N ALA A 64 3.12 8.00 -4.25
CA ALA A 64 2.51 7.54 -5.49
C ALA A 64 0.99 7.79 -5.52
N GLN A 65 0.29 7.45 -4.44
CA GLN A 65 -1.15 7.65 -4.33
C GLN A 65 -1.53 9.14 -4.29
N GLY A 66 -0.76 9.97 -3.61
CA GLY A 66 -0.98 11.41 -3.54
C GLY A 66 -0.82 12.09 -4.90
N ILE A 67 0.23 11.75 -5.64
CA ILE A 67 0.45 12.24 -7.01
C ILE A 67 -0.66 11.77 -7.94
N ALA A 68 -1.02 10.49 -7.89
CA ALA A 68 -2.11 9.96 -8.72
C ALA A 68 -3.45 10.67 -8.44
N ALA A 69 -3.76 10.94 -7.17
CA ALA A 69 -4.97 11.66 -6.78
C ALA A 69 -4.95 13.11 -7.27
N ARG A 70 -3.80 13.81 -7.19
CA ARG A 70 -3.64 15.17 -7.72
C ARG A 70 -3.82 15.21 -9.23
N VAL A 71 -3.09 14.35 -9.94
CA VAL A 71 -3.20 14.24 -11.41
C VAL A 71 -4.65 13.97 -11.86
N ALA A 72 -5.34 13.08 -11.16
CA ALA A 72 -6.74 12.78 -11.46
C ALA A 72 -7.67 13.99 -11.26
N LEU A 73 -7.44 14.77 -10.18
CA LEU A 73 -8.23 15.97 -9.91
C LEU A 73 -7.95 17.07 -10.94
N ASP A 74 -6.68 17.31 -11.28
CA ASP A 74 -6.28 18.32 -12.27
C ASP A 74 -6.84 17.96 -13.65
N ALA A 75 -6.74 16.68 -14.05
CA ALA A 75 -7.37 16.20 -15.28
C ALA A 75 -8.90 16.39 -15.31
N ALA A 76 -9.56 16.15 -14.18
CA ALA A 76 -11.00 16.34 -14.06
C ALA A 76 -11.44 17.82 -14.16
N ARG A 77 -10.53 18.74 -13.86
CA ARG A 77 -10.73 20.19 -14.01
C ARG A 77 -10.38 20.72 -15.40
N GLY A 78 -9.73 19.91 -16.22
CA GLY A 78 -9.18 20.33 -17.50
C GLY A 78 -7.85 21.07 -17.38
N ASP A 79 -7.20 20.98 -16.23
CA ASP A 79 -5.88 21.58 -16.01
C ASP A 79 -4.79 20.75 -16.73
N PRO A 80 -3.67 21.37 -17.15
CA PRO A 80 -2.55 20.63 -17.73
C PRO A 80 -2.00 19.59 -16.75
N VAL A 81 -1.86 18.37 -17.23
CA VAL A 81 -1.30 17.27 -16.43
C VAL A 81 0.12 16.99 -16.89
N GLU A 82 1.09 17.20 -15.99
CA GLU A 82 2.46 16.77 -16.21
C GLU A 82 2.63 15.30 -15.81
N THR A 83 3.00 14.46 -16.78
CA THR A 83 3.27 13.04 -16.57
C THR A 83 4.77 12.80 -16.55
N HIS A 84 5.44 13.15 -15.49
CA HIS A 84 6.84 12.77 -15.28
C HIS A 84 6.95 11.84 -14.08
N VAL A 85 7.96 10.99 -14.08
CA VAL A 85 8.23 10.11 -12.95
C VAL A 85 8.89 10.94 -11.86
N ASP A 86 8.18 11.11 -10.75
CA ASP A 86 8.66 11.84 -9.59
C ASP A 86 9.76 11.04 -8.87
N ALA A 87 10.89 11.69 -8.57
CA ALA A 87 12.00 11.08 -7.86
C ALA A 87 11.59 10.55 -6.46
N ASP A 88 10.65 11.23 -5.80
CA ASP A 88 10.11 10.80 -4.51
C ASP A 88 9.33 9.48 -4.62
N VAL A 89 8.59 9.27 -5.71
CA VAL A 89 7.88 8.01 -5.98
C VAL A 89 8.86 6.87 -6.22
N LEU A 90 9.93 7.13 -6.98
CA LEU A 90 10.99 6.14 -7.20
C LEU A 90 11.70 5.78 -5.89
N ALA A 91 12.01 6.77 -5.05
CA ALA A 91 12.63 6.56 -3.75
C ALA A 91 11.70 5.78 -2.80
N GLU A 92 10.39 6.07 -2.80
CA GLU A 92 9.39 5.32 -2.06
C GLU A 92 9.36 3.85 -2.51
N ALA A 93 9.26 3.60 -3.81
CA ALA A 93 9.24 2.26 -4.38
C ALA A 93 10.53 1.48 -4.07
N ALA A 94 11.68 2.11 -4.23
CA ALA A 94 12.98 1.49 -3.94
C ALA A 94 13.09 1.08 -2.47
N ARG A 95 12.64 1.93 -1.54
CA ARG A 95 12.62 1.63 -0.11
C ARG A 95 11.72 0.44 0.21
N GLU A 96 10.51 0.40 -0.35
CA GLU A 96 9.55 -0.67 -0.10
C GLU A 96 10.03 -2.01 -0.71
N HIS A 97 10.63 -1.99 -1.90
CA HIS A 97 11.24 -3.18 -2.49
C HIS A 97 12.43 -3.68 -1.65
N ALA A 98 13.28 -2.78 -1.19
CA ALA A 98 14.40 -3.13 -0.32
C ALA A 98 13.91 -3.74 1.00
N TRP A 99 12.88 -3.17 1.63
CA TRP A 99 12.25 -3.75 2.81
C TRP A 99 11.81 -5.19 2.56
N LYS A 100 11.09 -5.42 1.47
CA LYS A 100 10.61 -6.77 1.10
C LYS A 100 11.77 -7.76 0.91
N LEU A 101 12.81 -7.37 0.17
CA LEU A 101 13.91 -8.25 -0.18
C LEU A 101 14.83 -8.57 1.01
N PHE A 102 15.12 -7.59 1.86
CA PHE A 102 16.13 -7.74 2.90
C PHE A 102 15.56 -8.00 4.30
N ILE A 103 14.28 -7.69 4.53
CA ILE A 103 13.66 -7.82 5.84
C ILE A 103 12.49 -8.82 5.83
N ASP A 104 11.47 -8.56 5.01
CA ASP A 104 10.20 -9.26 5.10
C ASP A 104 10.29 -10.70 4.54
N TRP A 105 10.79 -10.88 3.33
CA TRP A 105 10.93 -12.20 2.72
C TRP A 105 11.92 -13.12 3.45
N PRO A 106 13.12 -12.66 3.88
CA PRO A 106 13.97 -13.52 4.70
C PRO A 106 13.24 -14.06 5.93
N ARG A 107 12.55 -13.22 6.69
CA ARG A 107 11.76 -13.66 7.86
C ARG A 107 10.69 -14.69 7.50
N GLN A 108 9.96 -14.49 6.42
CA GLN A 108 8.93 -15.43 5.96
C GLN A 108 9.51 -16.77 5.50
N LEU A 109 10.74 -16.77 4.99
CA LEU A 109 11.46 -17.97 4.55
C LEU A 109 12.28 -18.63 5.67
N GLY A 110 12.22 -18.11 6.91
CA GLY A 110 13.00 -18.62 8.03
C GLY A 110 14.50 -18.29 7.95
N LEU A 111 14.86 -17.25 7.18
CA LEU A 111 16.22 -16.73 7.05
C LEU A 111 16.39 -15.48 7.92
N ASP A 112 17.63 -15.20 8.30
CA ASP A 112 17.94 -13.97 9.03
C ASP A 112 17.85 -12.74 8.09
N PRO A 113 17.15 -11.66 8.50
CA PRO A 113 17.08 -10.43 7.72
C PRO A 113 18.42 -9.68 7.75
N ASP A 114 18.80 -9.04 6.66
CA ASP A 114 19.97 -8.15 6.61
C ASP A 114 19.57 -6.71 6.94
N GLU A 115 19.29 -6.46 8.22
CA GLU A 115 18.91 -5.13 8.71
C GLU A 115 20.06 -4.12 8.53
N ALA A 116 21.30 -4.56 8.65
CA ALA A 116 22.47 -3.67 8.51
C ALA A 116 22.60 -3.17 7.06
N PHE A 117 22.41 -4.05 6.08
CA PHE A 117 22.43 -3.67 4.67
C PHE A 117 21.24 -2.76 4.35
N PHE A 118 20.04 -3.09 4.82
CA PHE A 118 18.85 -2.27 4.61
C PHE A 118 19.06 -0.84 5.14
N VAL A 119 19.56 -0.67 6.36
CA VAL A 119 19.86 0.66 6.94
C VAL A 119 20.90 1.42 6.12
N ARG A 120 21.95 0.74 5.62
CA ARG A 120 22.95 1.38 4.75
C ARG A 120 22.33 1.87 3.45
N LEU A 121 21.43 1.06 2.86
CA LEU A 121 20.73 1.43 1.63
C LEU A 121 19.85 2.67 1.82
N LEU A 122 19.12 2.76 2.94
CA LEU A 122 18.30 3.94 3.26
C LEU A 122 19.11 5.21 3.45
N ARG A 123 20.39 5.11 3.86
CA ARG A 123 21.30 6.24 4.07
C ARG A 123 22.09 6.63 2.84
N ALA A 124 22.14 5.77 1.84
CA ALA A 124 22.77 6.08 0.57
C ALA A 124 21.96 7.20 -0.10
N LYS A 125 22.60 8.36 -0.28
CA LYS A 125 22.03 9.43 -1.10
C LYS A 125 22.14 9.02 -2.58
N PRO A 126 21.13 9.30 -3.41
CA PRO A 126 21.24 9.14 -4.84
C PRO A 126 22.30 10.06 -5.44
#